data_1ef8bd199ca236c4195a0c5b2d23930b
#
_entry.id   1ef8bd199ca236c4195a0c5b2d23930b
#
_cell.length_a   1.000
_cell.length_b   1.000
_cell.length_c   1.000
_cell.angle_alpha   90.00
_cell.angle_beta   90.00
_cell.angle_gamma   90.00
#
_symmetry.space_group_name_H-M   'P 1'
#
loop_
_entity.id
_entity.type
_entity.pdbx_description
1 polymer ?
#
loop_
_entity_poly.entity_id
_entity_poly.type
_entity_poly.pdbx_seq_one_letter_code
_entity_poly.pdbx_strand_id
1 'polypeptide(L)'
;MKNLLLLTLLLIGNGCEPFVVEFPDFSTPKKFEAANVDSNSKTYQGGGIKVLTWNMRFGVGRFSFFGDSCGEDVVADEQTITQTMEAIAETLTVIDPDIVLLQEVDLGSKRTGYWNQIQYLLDNTLLNYGVYASVWEADFIPTDGIGRVNMGNAILSKYE
;
A
#
# COMPACT_ATOMS: atom_id res chain seq x y z
N MET A 1 -25.86 -41.35 0.65
CA MET A 1 -24.58 -41.15 -0.07
C MET A 1 -24.70 -40.20 -1.27
N LYS A 2 -25.70 -40.28 -2.14
CA LYS A 2 -25.89 -39.38 -3.31
C LYS A 2 -26.06 -37.91 -2.93
N ASN A 3 -26.75 -37.60 -1.82
CA ASN A 3 -26.97 -36.19 -1.38
C ASN A 3 -25.73 -35.54 -0.74
N LEU A 4 -24.83 -36.35 -0.17
CA LEU A 4 -23.56 -35.85 0.38
C LEU A 4 -22.60 -35.47 -0.73
N LEU A 5 -22.56 -36.24 -1.82
CA LEU A 5 -21.74 -35.94 -3.00
C LEU A 5 -22.20 -34.66 -3.71
N LEU A 6 -23.50 -34.39 -3.75
CA LEU A 6 -24.06 -33.17 -4.34
C LEU A 6 -23.73 -31.93 -3.51
N LEU A 7 -23.74 -32.04 -2.18
CA LEU A 7 -23.37 -30.97 -1.26
C LEU A 7 -21.88 -30.62 -1.39
N THR A 8 -21.02 -31.63 -1.52
CA THR A 8 -19.57 -31.45 -1.71
C THR A 8 -19.27 -30.78 -3.06
N LEU A 9 -20.00 -31.11 -4.12
CA LEU A 9 -19.87 -30.51 -5.44
C LEU A 9 -20.30 -29.01 -5.46
N LEU A 10 -21.34 -28.67 -4.69
CA LEU A 10 -21.80 -27.29 -4.53
C LEU A 10 -20.79 -26.42 -3.77
N LEU A 11 -20.03 -26.97 -2.82
CA LEU A 11 -19.00 -26.27 -2.07
C LEU A 11 -17.74 -26.03 -2.90
N ILE A 12 -17.46 -26.89 -3.89
CA ILE A 12 -16.30 -26.72 -4.80
C ILE A 12 -16.59 -25.71 -5.93
N GLY A 13 -17.89 -25.48 -6.25
CA GLY A 13 -18.31 -24.57 -7.32
C GLY A 13 -18.31 -23.07 -6.96
N ASN A 14 -18.15 -22.72 -5.68
CA ASN A 14 -18.02 -21.32 -5.25
C ASN A 14 -16.53 -20.94 -5.16
N GLY A 15 -15.98 -20.82 -6.31
CA GLY A 15 -14.58 -20.75 -6.53
C GLY A 15 -13.84 -19.54 -6.04
N CYS A 16 -12.84 -19.33 -6.32
CA CYS A 16 -11.48 -18.79 -6.21
C CYS A 16 -11.29 -17.42 -5.52
N GLU A 17 -12.32 -16.61 -5.19
CA GLU A 17 -12.12 -15.31 -4.51
C GLU A 17 -13.26 -14.94 -3.53
N PRO A 18 -13.57 -15.77 -2.52
CA PRO A 18 -14.71 -15.50 -1.63
C PRO A 18 -14.49 -14.33 -0.65
N PHE A 19 -13.29 -13.73 -0.61
CA PHE A 19 -12.89 -12.73 0.39
C PHE A 19 -12.33 -11.44 -0.21
N VAL A 20 -12.55 -11.20 -1.50
CA VAL A 20 -12.20 -9.94 -2.14
C VAL A 20 -13.26 -8.90 -1.81
N VAL A 21 -12.83 -7.72 -1.41
CA VAL A 21 -13.72 -6.59 -1.16
C VAL A 21 -14.17 -5.99 -2.49
N GLU A 22 -15.47 -5.90 -2.70
CA GLU A 22 -16.02 -5.14 -3.83
C GLU A 22 -15.93 -3.64 -3.54
N PHE A 23 -15.39 -2.88 -4.49
CA PHE A 23 -15.35 -1.43 -4.38
C PHE A 23 -16.64 -0.82 -4.89
N PRO A 24 -17.22 0.18 -4.20
CA PRO A 24 -18.32 0.95 -4.75
C PRO A 24 -17.84 1.79 -5.93
N ASP A 25 -18.73 2.14 -6.86
CA ASP A 25 -18.43 2.98 -8.03
C ASP A 25 -17.79 4.33 -7.65
N PHE A 26 -18.12 4.82 -6.45
CA PHE A 26 -17.57 6.03 -5.89
C PHE A 26 -17.18 5.80 -4.41
N SER A 27 -15.94 6.10 -4.08
CA SER A 27 -15.45 6.08 -2.69
C SER A 27 -14.67 7.35 -2.39
N THR A 28 -14.78 7.82 -1.14
CA THR A 28 -13.92 8.90 -0.66
C THR A 28 -12.55 8.31 -0.28
N PRO A 29 -11.44 8.85 -0.80
CA PRO A 29 -10.11 8.38 -0.44
C PRO A 29 -9.84 8.60 1.05
N LYS A 30 -9.05 7.71 1.66
CA LYS A 30 -8.58 7.90 3.04
C LYS A 30 -7.60 9.06 3.07
N LYS A 31 -7.78 9.97 4.04
CA LYS A 31 -6.88 11.11 4.26
C LYS A 31 -5.93 10.83 5.40
N PHE A 32 -4.72 11.35 5.29
CA PHE A 32 -3.63 11.24 6.25
C PHE A 32 -2.96 12.59 6.43
N GLU A 33 -2.46 12.84 7.63
CA GLU A 33 -1.64 14.01 7.95
C GLU A 33 -0.41 13.52 8.72
N ALA A 34 0.72 14.20 8.53
CA ALA A 34 1.91 13.96 9.33
C ALA A 34 1.64 14.26 10.82
N ALA A 35 2.29 13.54 11.73
CA ALA A 35 2.15 13.78 13.16
C ALA A 35 2.56 15.23 13.58
N ASN A 36 3.49 15.83 12.82
CA ASN A 36 3.98 17.19 13.05
C ASN A 36 3.90 18.01 11.76
N VAL A 37 2.71 18.52 11.44
CA VAL A 37 2.50 19.40 10.29
C VAL A 37 3.09 20.78 10.57
N ASP A 38 3.99 21.25 9.70
CA ASP A 38 4.43 22.65 9.74
C ASP A 38 3.27 23.57 9.33
N SER A 39 2.81 24.41 10.25
CA SER A 39 1.70 25.34 10.02
C SER A 39 1.96 26.34 8.88
N ASN A 40 3.21 26.56 8.49
CA ASN A 40 3.59 27.43 7.38
C ASN A 40 3.50 26.76 6.01
N SER A 41 3.37 25.42 5.96
CA SER A 41 3.38 24.64 4.72
C SER A 41 1.97 24.39 4.12
N LYS A 42 0.91 24.94 4.74
CA LYS A 42 -0.48 24.62 4.34
C LYS A 42 -0.88 25.11 2.95
N THR A 43 -0.23 26.15 2.44
CA THR A 43 -0.66 26.77 1.19
C THR A 43 0.51 26.95 0.24
N TYR A 44 0.33 26.51 -1.00
CA TYR A 44 1.29 26.77 -2.07
C TYR A 44 1.37 28.26 -2.37
N GLN A 45 2.60 28.82 -2.31
CA GLN A 45 2.85 30.25 -2.47
C GLN A 45 3.19 30.68 -3.91
N GLY A 46 3.13 29.78 -4.87
CA GLY A 46 3.48 30.02 -6.27
C GLY A 46 4.92 29.62 -6.62
N GLY A 47 5.23 29.56 -7.91
CA GLY A 47 6.53 29.09 -8.44
C GLY A 47 6.39 27.77 -9.21
N GLY A 48 7.49 27.03 -9.35
CA GLY A 48 7.47 25.65 -9.93
C GLY A 48 7.09 24.63 -8.89
N ILE A 49 6.33 23.59 -9.29
CA ILE A 49 6.00 22.42 -8.47
C ILE A 49 6.87 21.25 -8.93
N LYS A 50 7.61 20.63 -7.99
CA LYS A 50 8.36 19.41 -8.22
C LYS A 50 7.48 18.20 -7.93
N VAL A 51 7.15 17.44 -8.97
CA VAL A 51 6.34 16.22 -8.85
C VAL A 51 7.21 15.01 -9.09
N LEU A 52 7.08 14.02 -8.21
CA LEU A 52 7.69 12.69 -8.33
C LEU A 52 6.59 11.65 -8.56
N THR A 53 6.85 10.65 -9.40
CA THR A 53 6.02 9.43 -9.47
C THR A 53 6.90 8.21 -9.22
N TRP A 54 6.42 7.28 -8.38
CA TRP A 54 7.20 6.12 -7.97
C TRP A 54 6.30 4.91 -7.66
N ASN A 55 6.54 3.79 -8.36
CA ASN A 55 6.01 2.51 -7.95
C ASN A 55 6.86 1.95 -6.80
N MET A 56 6.28 1.85 -5.61
CA MET A 56 6.98 1.44 -4.40
C MET A 56 7.18 -0.08 -4.29
N ARG A 57 6.49 -0.85 -5.13
CA ARG A 57 6.48 -2.32 -5.00
C ARG A 57 6.23 -2.74 -3.55
N PHE A 58 5.13 -2.23 -2.97
CA PHE A 58 4.73 -2.41 -1.55
C PHE A 58 5.85 -2.25 -0.51
N GLY A 59 6.85 -1.41 -0.79
CA GLY A 59 7.92 -1.07 0.18
C GLY A 59 8.84 -2.21 0.56
N VAL A 60 9.06 -3.20 -0.31
CA VAL A 60 9.92 -4.38 -0.04
C VAL A 60 11.20 -4.42 -0.90
N GLY A 61 11.43 -3.41 -1.73
CA GLY A 61 12.64 -3.34 -2.55
C GLY A 61 12.78 -4.54 -3.51
N ARG A 62 13.91 -5.24 -3.43
CA ARG A 62 14.22 -6.42 -4.26
C ARG A 62 13.85 -7.76 -3.62
N PHE A 63 12.95 -7.76 -2.67
CA PHE A 63 12.43 -8.97 -2.07
C PHE A 63 11.91 -9.96 -3.13
N SER A 64 12.20 -11.26 -2.96
CA SER A 64 11.87 -12.33 -3.92
C SER A 64 10.40 -12.74 -3.83
N PHE A 65 9.49 -11.82 -4.14
CA PHE A 65 8.06 -12.04 -4.03
C PHE A 65 7.57 -13.10 -5.04
N PHE A 66 6.70 -14.01 -4.59
CA PHE A 66 6.21 -15.15 -5.41
C PHE A 66 5.46 -14.72 -6.68
N GLY A 67 4.90 -13.52 -6.72
CA GLY A 67 4.26 -12.95 -7.90
C GLY A 67 5.24 -12.52 -9.00
N ASP A 68 6.54 -12.50 -8.72
CA ASP A 68 7.59 -12.22 -9.69
C ASP A 68 8.09 -13.52 -10.33
N SER A 69 8.70 -13.42 -11.52
CA SER A 69 9.09 -14.58 -12.33
C SER A 69 10.06 -15.56 -11.67
N CYS A 70 10.72 -15.21 -10.57
CA CYS A 70 11.71 -16.02 -9.87
C CYS A 70 11.60 -15.92 -8.34
N GLY A 71 10.48 -15.46 -7.79
CA GLY A 71 10.28 -15.31 -6.37
C GLY A 71 9.53 -16.49 -5.76
N GLU A 72 9.83 -16.84 -4.52
CA GLU A 72 9.14 -17.87 -3.73
C GLU A 72 8.62 -17.33 -2.40
N ASP A 73 9.01 -16.11 -2.02
CA ASP A 73 8.67 -15.51 -0.75
C ASP A 73 7.30 -14.81 -0.79
N VAL A 74 6.56 -14.88 0.29
CA VAL A 74 5.20 -14.33 0.39
C VAL A 74 5.13 -13.15 1.34
N VAL A 75 5.83 -13.23 2.47
CA VAL A 75 5.82 -12.22 3.54
C VAL A 75 7.26 -11.74 3.75
N ALA A 76 7.48 -10.45 3.60
CA ALA A 76 8.78 -9.85 3.87
C ALA A 76 9.06 -9.81 5.38
N ASP A 77 10.31 -10.03 5.75
CA ASP A 77 10.75 -9.87 7.14
C ASP A 77 10.78 -8.39 7.54
N GLU A 78 10.70 -8.14 8.85
CA GLU A 78 10.65 -6.78 9.41
C GLU A 78 11.88 -5.94 9.03
N GLN A 79 13.06 -6.57 8.97
CA GLN A 79 14.29 -5.87 8.60
C GLN A 79 14.26 -5.37 7.16
N THR A 80 13.82 -6.21 6.23
CA THR A 80 13.66 -5.87 4.81
C THR A 80 12.72 -4.68 4.64
N ILE A 81 11.56 -4.72 5.30
CA ILE A 81 10.56 -3.65 5.22
C ILE A 81 11.12 -2.36 5.80
N THR A 82 11.68 -2.41 7.01
CA THR A 82 12.23 -1.23 7.70
C THR A 82 13.30 -0.56 6.87
N GLN A 83 14.31 -1.31 6.43
CA GLN A 83 15.42 -0.77 5.63
C GLN A 83 14.94 -0.17 4.29
N THR A 84 13.97 -0.82 3.66
CA THR A 84 13.43 -0.31 2.39
C THR A 84 12.64 0.98 2.60
N MET A 85 11.79 1.04 3.62
CA MET A 85 11.01 2.22 3.92
C MET A 85 11.88 3.40 4.37
N GLU A 86 12.94 3.15 5.14
CA GLU A 86 13.96 4.14 5.49
C GLU A 86 14.64 4.70 4.23
N ALA A 87 15.11 3.83 3.32
CA ALA A 87 15.75 4.25 2.08
C ALA A 87 14.83 5.06 1.16
N ILE A 88 13.53 4.71 1.13
CA ILE A 88 12.51 5.47 0.40
C ILE A 88 12.35 6.87 1.03
N ALA A 89 12.21 6.97 2.35
CA ALA A 89 12.08 8.25 3.05
C ALA A 89 13.32 9.14 2.88
N GLU A 90 14.53 8.57 2.98
CA GLU A 90 15.77 9.29 2.68
C GLU A 90 15.81 9.82 1.24
N THR A 91 15.43 8.97 0.27
CA THR A 91 15.38 9.36 -1.14
C THR A 91 14.39 10.50 -1.37
N LEU A 92 13.20 10.44 -0.78
CA LEU A 92 12.21 11.51 -0.84
C LEU A 92 12.73 12.79 -0.19
N THR A 93 13.45 12.70 0.93
CA THR A 93 14.05 13.85 1.60
C THR A 93 15.14 14.50 0.74
N VAL A 94 15.99 13.70 0.07
CA VAL A 94 17.04 14.23 -0.83
C VAL A 94 16.47 14.86 -2.09
N ILE A 95 15.47 14.24 -2.70
CA ILE A 95 14.79 14.77 -3.89
C ILE A 95 13.98 16.01 -3.52
N ASP A 96 13.40 16.04 -2.33
CA ASP A 96 12.54 17.12 -1.81
C ASP A 96 11.40 17.49 -2.78
N PRO A 97 10.53 16.55 -3.16
CA PRO A 97 9.40 16.81 -4.04
C PRO A 97 8.30 17.59 -3.29
N ASP A 98 7.51 18.36 -4.04
CA ASP A 98 6.32 19.04 -3.50
C ASP A 98 5.12 18.11 -3.47
N ILE A 99 5.02 17.23 -4.48
CA ILE A 99 3.97 16.21 -4.60
C ILE A 99 4.60 14.89 -5.02
N VAL A 100 4.15 13.80 -4.41
CA VAL A 100 4.56 12.43 -4.76
C VAL A 100 3.35 11.60 -5.13
N LEU A 101 3.39 10.96 -6.29
CA LEU A 101 2.40 10.01 -6.78
C LEU A 101 2.97 8.59 -6.60
N LEU A 102 2.43 7.85 -5.64
CA LEU A 102 2.90 6.52 -5.29
C LEU A 102 1.94 5.45 -5.82
N GLN A 103 2.49 4.39 -6.40
CA GLN A 103 1.77 3.19 -6.79
C GLN A 103 2.26 2.00 -5.97
N GLU A 104 1.41 0.99 -5.86
CA GLU A 104 1.65 -0.23 -5.11
C GLU A 104 2.04 0.04 -3.64
N VAL A 105 1.27 0.89 -2.97
CA VAL A 105 1.43 1.20 -1.55
C VAL A 105 0.58 0.25 -0.73
N ASP A 106 1.16 -0.42 0.26
CA ASP A 106 0.44 -1.27 1.19
C ASP A 106 -0.04 -0.48 2.43
N LEU A 107 -1.30 -0.73 2.81
CA LEU A 107 -1.93 -0.17 4.00
C LEU A 107 -2.47 -1.30 4.89
N GLY A 108 -1.63 -1.84 5.77
CA GLY A 108 -2.00 -2.91 6.68
C GLY A 108 -2.10 -4.28 6.00
N SER A 109 -1.30 -4.55 4.98
CA SER A 109 -1.15 -5.86 4.36
C SER A 109 -0.26 -6.77 5.20
N LYS A 110 -0.62 -8.06 5.31
CA LYS A 110 0.19 -9.05 6.05
C LYS A 110 1.58 -9.20 5.45
N ARG A 111 1.71 -9.22 4.12
CA ARG A 111 2.98 -9.40 3.40
C ARG A 111 4.03 -8.34 3.76
N THR A 112 3.60 -7.21 4.27
CA THR A 112 4.44 -6.08 4.70
C THR A 112 4.30 -5.80 6.20
N GLY A 113 4.03 -6.83 7.03
CA GLY A 113 3.99 -6.70 8.48
C GLY A 113 2.92 -5.75 9.01
N TYR A 114 1.83 -5.55 8.25
CA TYR A 114 0.72 -4.64 8.58
C TYR A 114 1.11 -3.16 8.70
N TRP A 115 2.22 -2.75 8.09
CA TRP A 115 2.67 -1.37 8.11
C TRP A 115 1.63 -0.41 7.49
N ASN A 116 1.56 0.78 8.07
CA ASN A 116 0.95 1.95 7.43
C ASN A 116 2.06 2.75 6.74
N GLN A 117 2.37 2.37 5.50
CA GLN A 117 3.48 2.95 4.73
C GLN A 117 3.28 4.45 4.47
N ILE A 118 2.02 4.90 4.33
CA ILE A 118 1.69 6.30 4.09
C ILE A 118 2.05 7.14 5.32
N GLN A 119 1.56 6.73 6.50
CA GLN A 119 1.85 7.47 7.74
C GLN A 119 3.35 7.50 8.02
N TYR A 120 4.04 6.37 7.80
CA TYR A 120 5.48 6.32 7.96
C TYR A 120 6.21 7.35 7.08
N LEU A 121 5.85 7.46 5.80
CA LEU A 121 6.47 8.45 4.90
C LEU A 121 6.14 9.88 5.29
N LEU A 122 4.91 10.17 5.69
CA LEU A 122 4.53 11.51 6.17
C LEU A 122 5.31 11.90 7.43
N ASP A 123 5.51 10.96 8.36
CA ASP A 123 6.19 11.22 9.64
C ASP A 123 7.72 11.30 9.51
N ASN A 124 8.29 10.80 8.40
CA ASN A 124 9.74 10.73 8.17
C ASN A 124 10.23 11.54 6.96
N THR A 125 9.39 12.39 6.37
CA THR A 125 9.74 13.29 5.26
C THR A 125 9.17 14.69 5.51
N LEU A 126 9.33 15.58 4.54
CA LEU A 126 8.73 16.93 4.56
C LEU A 126 7.31 16.98 3.95
N LEU A 127 6.75 15.83 3.62
CA LEU A 127 5.39 15.72 3.10
C LEU A 127 4.42 15.70 4.28
N ASN A 128 3.39 16.55 4.24
CA ASN A 128 2.49 16.76 5.38
C ASN A 128 1.12 16.11 5.22
N TYR A 129 0.66 15.95 3.99
CA TYR A 129 -0.69 15.49 3.67
C TYR A 129 -0.65 14.31 2.73
N GLY A 130 -1.59 13.40 2.90
CA GLY A 130 -1.72 12.23 2.06
C GLY A 130 -3.16 11.84 1.80
N VAL A 131 -3.39 11.29 0.61
CA VAL A 131 -4.65 10.59 0.27
C VAL A 131 -4.32 9.22 -0.29
N TYR A 132 -5.17 8.24 -0.01
CA TYR A 132 -5.00 6.86 -0.44
C TYR A 132 -6.30 6.28 -0.95
N ALA A 133 -6.21 5.55 -2.04
CA ALA A 133 -7.30 4.75 -2.57
C ALA A 133 -6.82 3.31 -2.83
N SER A 134 -7.53 2.33 -2.25
CA SER A 134 -7.28 0.91 -2.49
C SER A 134 -7.57 0.56 -3.94
N VAL A 135 -6.73 -0.27 -4.54
CA VAL A 135 -6.89 -0.87 -5.86
C VAL A 135 -7.15 -2.36 -5.74
N TRP A 136 -6.58 -2.98 -4.72
CA TRP A 136 -6.80 -4.38 -4.38
C TRP A 136 -6.92 -4.52 -2.86
N GLU A 137 -8.08 -4.97 -2.41
CA GLU A 137 -8.35 -5.22 -0.99
C GLU A 137 -8.98 -6.60 -0.82
N ALA A 138 -8.41 -7.39 0.09
CA ALA A 138 -8.92 -8.69 0.47
C ALA A 138 -8.63 -8.92 1.95
N ASP A 139 -9.65 -9.29 2.73
CA ASP A 139 -9.50 -9.54 4.16
C ASP A 139 -8.67 -10.79 4.43
N PHE A 140 -8.75 -11.78 3.54
CA PHE A 140 -8.00 -13.01 3.67
C PHE A 140 -7.82 -13.73 2.33
N ILE A 141 -6.54 -13.96 1.97
CA ILE A 141 -6.14 -14.79 0.83
C ILE A 141 -5.45 -16.04 1.40
N PRO A 142 -6.04 -17.25 1.22
CA PRO A 142 -5.46 -18.47 1.79
C PRO A 142 -4.18 -18.93 1.10
N THR A 143 -4.01 -18.60 -0.19
CA THR A 143 -2.88 -19.05 -1.01
C THR A 143 -1.56 -18.64 -0.40
N ASP A 144 -0.68 -19.59 -0.19
CA ASP A 144 0.70 -19.44 0.29
C ASP A 144 0.86 -18.56 1.55
N GLY A 145 -0.23 -18.36 2.30
CA GLY A 145 -0.23 -17.60 3.53
C GLY A 145 -0.20 -16.08 3.36
N ILE A 146 -0.57 -15.55 2.18
CA ILE A 146 -0.66 -14.11 1.89
C ILE A 146 -1.48 -13.39 2.96
N GLY A 147 -2.65 -13.96 3.33
CA GLY A 147 -3.52 -13.38 4.35
C GLY A 147 -4.19 -12.09 3.87
N ARG A 148 -4.26 -11.07 4.73
CA ARG A 148 -4.84 -9.78 4.38
C ARG A 148 -3.94 -9.01 3.41
N VAL A 149 -4.57 -8.43 2.40
CA VAL A 149 -3.94 -7.46 1.48
C VAL A 149 -4.80 -6.21 1.41
N ASN A 150 -4.20 -5.05 1.45
CA ASN A 150 -4.77 -3.78 1.04
C ASN A 150 -3.66 -3.00 0.35
N MET A 151 -3.69 -3.00 -0.97
CA MET A 151 -2.74 -2.32 -1.84
C MET A 151 -3.44 -1.27 -2.67
N GLY A 152 -2.83 -0.12 -2.84
CA GLY A 152 -3.42 0.97 -3.60
C GLY A 152 -2.43 1.99 -4.08
N ASN A 153 -2.99 3.14 -4.46
CA ASN A 153 -2.23 4.32 -4.87
C ASN A 153 -2.36 5.42 -3.82
N ALA A 154 -1.30 6.20 -3.65
CA ALA A 154 -1.30 7.35 -2.75
C ALA A 154 -0.79 8.60 -3.46
N ILE A 155 -1.28 9.75 -3.02
CA ILE A 155 -0.71 11.05 -3.34
C ILE A 155 -0.28 11.67 -2.02
N LEU A 156 0.99 12.02 -1.90
CA LEU A 156 1.52 12.75 -0.77
C LEU A 156 1.90 14.16 -1.20
N SER A 157 1.70 15.15 -0.33
CA SER A 157 1.94 16.56 -0.63
C SER A 157 2.51 17.30 0.57
N LYS A 158 3.34 18.30 0.32
CA LYS A 158 3.71 19.31 1.32
C LYS A 158 2.53 20.23 1.66
N TYR A 159 1.61 20.41 0.72
CA TYR A 159 0.50 21.36 0.77
C TYR A 159 -0.83 20.64 0.97
N GLU A 160 -1.77 21.34 1.64
CA GLU A 160 -3.13 20.86 1.85
C GLU A 160 -3.98 20.86 0.57
#